data_bf1cd6d8325ca82e1aa113907335c743
#
_entry.id   bf1cd6d8325ca82e1aa113907335c743
#
_cell.length_a   1.000
_cell.length_b   1.000
_cell.length_c   1.000
_cell.angle_alpha   90.00
_cell.angle_beta   90.00
_cell.angle_gamma   90.00
#
_symmetry.space_group_name_H-M   'P 1'
#
loop_
_entity.id
_entity.type
_entity.pdbx_description
1 polymer ?
#
loop_
_entity_poly.entity_id
_entity_poly.type
_entity_poly.pdbx_seq_one_letter_code
_entity_poly.pdbx_strand_id
1 'polypeptide(L)'
;MRLRFPIVIALSVLLAAPVFSQGASIAFGNIRQDSAAPVEISADNMAINQKTGTATLTGNVLIGQGAMRLSAASVNVVYSQDREQIASLQASGDVTLVSGEDAAEAQNAEYDINSGLIVLTGDVLLVQGPTAITADSMRVDTQAGTARMEGRVKTVLNGDN
;
A
#
# COMPACT_ATOMS: atom_id res chain seq x y z
N MET A 1 -11.50 56.44 -52.35
CA MET A 1 -11.20 54.99 -52.29
C MET A 1 -10.61 54.72 -50.92
N ARG A 2 -11.47 54.23 -49.99
CA ARG A 2 -11.07 53.98 -48.57
C ARG A 2 -11.05 52.49 -48.34
N LEU A 3 -9.87 51.93 -48.19
CA LEU A 3 -9.63 50.50 -47.96
C LEU A 3 -9.80 50.22 -46.45
N ARG A 4 -10.83 49.46 -46.12
CA ARG A 4 -11.13 49.02 -44.76
C ARG A 4 -10.56 47.58 -44.58
N PHE A 5 -9.50 47.47 -43.77
CA PHE A 5 -9.01 46.15 -43.32
C PHE A 5 -9.80 45.70 -42.13
N PRO A 6 -10.34 44.45 -42.07
CA PRO A 6 -10.87 43.87 -40.85
C PRO A 6 -9.74 43.29 -40.01
N ILE A 7 -9.68 43.71 -38.77
CA ILE A 7 -8.81 43.14 -37.73
C ILE A 7 -9.44 41.81 -37.32
N VAL A 8 -8.79 40.68 -37.62
CA VAL A 8 -9.12 39.38 -37.08
C VAL A 8 -8.41 39.20 -35.77
N ILE A 9 -9.16 39.24 -34.65
CA ILE A 9 -8.65 38.93 -33.32
C ILE A 9 -8.71 37.41 -33.17
N ALA A 10 -7.58 36.71 -33.26
CA ALA A 10 -7.45 35.30 -32.93
C ALA A 10 -7.44 35.13 -31.42
N LEU A 11 -8.55 34.62 -30.88
CA LEU A 11 -8.69 34.27 -29.47
C LEU A 11 -8.01 32.91 -29.23
N SER A 12 -6.77 32.92 -28.73
CA SER A 12 -6.03 31.71 -28.36
C SER A 12 -6.57 31.17 -27.03
N VAL A 13 -7.40 30.13 -27.09
CA VAL A 13 -7.82 29.38 -25.90
C VAL A 13 -6.67 28.49 -25.44
N LEU A 14 -6.00 28.85 -24.35
CA LEU A 14 -5.03 28.00 -23.67
C LEU A 14 -5.81 26.85 -22.97
N LEU A 15 -5.78 25.65 -23.55
CA LEU A 15 -6.22 24.45 -22.85
C LEU A 15 -5.19 24.11 -21.76
N ALA A 16 -5.48 24.40 -20.51
CA ALA A 16 -4.75 23.89 -19.37
C ALA A 16 -5.06 22.41 -19.21
N ALA A 17 -4.16 21.53 -19.63
CA ALA A 17 -4.25 20.10 -19.35
C ALA A 17 -4.02 19.85 -17.85
N PRO A 18 -4.86 19.00 -17.18
CA PRO A 18 -4.61 18.64 -15.80
C PRO A 18 -3.29 17.85 -15.72
N VAL A 19 -2.32 18.36 -14.98
CA VAL A 19 -1.09 17.63 -14.65
C VAL A 19 -1.46 16.59 -13.60
N PHE A 20 -1.65 15.33 -14.00
CA PHE A 20 -1.72 14.23 -13.06
C PHE A 20 -0.34 14.05 -12.45
N SER A 21 -0.21 14.40 -11.16
CA SER A 21 0.97 14.07 -10.36
C SER A 21 1.05 12.54 -10.26
N GLN A 22 1.90 11.92 -11.08
CA GLN A 22 2.22 10.51 -10.96
C GLN A 22 3.14 10.36 -9.75
N GLY A 23 2.60 9.84 -8.64
CA GLY A 23 3.40 9.51 -7.46
C GLY A 23 4.59 8.61 -7.85
N ALA A 24 5.75 8.88 -7.29
CA ALA A 24 6.94 8.07 -7.52
C ALA A 24 6.71 6.64 -7.02
N SER A 25 6.97 5.67 -7.88
CA SER A 25 6.97 4.24 -7.51
C SER A 25 8.40 3.84 -7.15
N ILE A 26 8.56 3.18 -6.01
CA ILE A 26 9.85 2.71 -5.48
C ILE A 26 9.83 1.19 -5.32
N ALA A 27 10.98 0.53 -5.40
CA ALA A 27 11.09 -0.88 -5.05
C ALA A 27 10.86 -1.06 -3.54
N PHE A 28 10.24 -2.17 -3.14
CA PHE A 28 10.03 -2.51 -1.73
C PHE A 28 10.54 -3.92 -1.45
N GLY A 29 11.69 -4.00 -0.81
CA GLY A 29 12.34 -5.25 -0.41
C GLY A 29 12.41 -6.30 -1.51
N ASN A 30 12.22 -7.56 -1.14
CA ASN A 30 12.18 -8.72 -2.04
C ASN A 30 10.74 -9.25 -2.24
N ILE A 31 9.74 -8.44 -1.98
CA ILE A 31 8.33 -8.87 -1.89
C ILE A 31 7.81 -9.55 -3.18
N ARG A 32 8.34 -9.14 -4.33
CA ARG A 32 7.97 -9.75 -5.62
C ARG A 32 8.33 -11.23 -5.73
N GLN A 33 9.47 -11.63 -5.16
CA GLN A 33 9.95 -13.02 -5.24
C GLN A 33 9.09 -13.96 -4.39
N ASP A 34 8.42 -13.42 -3.37
CA ASP A 34 7.70 -14.17 -2.36
C ASP A 34 6.18 -14.21 -2.59
N SER A 35 5.65 -13.47 -3.58
CA SER A 35 4.21 -13.36 -3.84
C SER A 35 3.51 -14.68 -4.18
N ALA A 36 4.24 -15.70 -4.63
CA ALA A 36 3.72 -17.04 -4.90
C ALA A 36 3.81 -18.00 -3.70
N ALA A 37 4.46 -17.60 -2.59
CA ALA A 37 4.55 -18.41 -1.39
C ALA A 37 3.19 -18.49 -0.67
N PRO A 38 2.93 -19.56 0.08
CA PRO A 38 1.71 -19.67 0.88
C PRO A 38 1.67 -18.58 1.96
N VAL A 39 0.47 -18.09 2.26
CA VAL A 39 0.23 -17.16 3.37
C VAL A 39 0.09 -17.97 4.66
N GLU A 40 0.94 -17.69 5.64
CA GLU A 40 0.91 -18.27 6.98
C GLU A 40 0.45 -17.22 7.99
N ILE A 41 -0.42 -17.61 8.92
CA ILE A 41 -0.98 -16.71 9.93
C ILE A 41 -0.84 -17.33 11.30
N SER A 42 -0.34 -16.57 12.28
CA SER A 42 -0.31 -16.91 13.70
C SER A 42 -0.88 -15.78 14.57
N ALA A 43 -1.48 -16.13 15.70
CA ALA A 43 -2.05 -15.19 16.67
C ALA A 43 -2.23 -15.89 18.03
N ASP A 44 -2.44 -15.10 19.08
CA ASP A 44 -2.76 -15.64 20.41
C ASP A 44 -4.19 -16.20 20.47
N ASN A 45 -5.13 -15.55 19.77
CA ASN A 45 -6.54 -15.94 19.74
C ASN A 45 -7.12 -15.87 18.32
N MET A 46 -8.06 -16.78 18.04
CA MET A 46 -8.82 -16.80 16.79
C MET A 46 -10.30 -17.07 17.09
N ALA A 47 -11.18 -16.27 16.49
CA ALA A 47 -12.63 -16.46 16.49
C ALA A 47 -13.12 -16.57 15.04
N ILE A 48 -13.86 -17.65 14.74
CA ILE A 48 -14.40 -17.92 13.40
C ILE A 48 -15.90 -17.66 13.38
N ASN A 49 -16.38 -16.85 12.44
CA ASN A 49 -17.78 -16.63 12.17
C ASN A 49 -18.18 -17.30 10.86
N GLN A 50 -18.80 -18.47 10.98
CA GLN A 50 -19.23 -19.24 9.81
C GLN A 50 -20.37 -18.58 9.01
N LYS A 51 -21.17 -17.69 9.64
CA LYS A 51 -22.27 -17.01 8.96
C LYS A 51 -21.76 -15.98 7.97
N THR A 52 -20.73 -15.20 8.38
CA THR A 52 -20.13 -14.14 7.56
C THR A 52 -18.96 -14.62 6.72
N GLY A 53 -18.45 -15.83 6.96
CA GLY A 53 -17.23 -16.32 6.29
C GLY A 53 -16.00 -15.48 6.66
N THR A 54 -15.87 -15.13 7.95
CA THR A 54 -14.75 -14.33 8.47
C THR A 54 -14.11 -15.01 9.67
N ALA A 55 -12.82 -14.75 9.88
CA ALA A 55 -12.12 -15.08 11.11
C ALA A 55 -11.44 -13.82 11.66
N THR A 56 -11.54 -13.60 12.96
CA THR A 56 -10.86 -12.50 13.66
C THR A 56 -9.73 -13.07 14.50
N LEU A 57 -8.53 -12.56 14.29
CA LEU A 57 -7.33 -12.91 15.05
C LEU A 57 -6.94 -11.72 15.93
N THR A 58 -6.54 -11.99 17.17
CA THR A 58 -6.12 -10.96 18.11
C THR A 58 -4.94 -11.42 18.96
N GLY A 59 -4.10 -10.45 19.31
CA GLY A 59 -2.89 -10.64 20.10
C GLY A 59 -1.73 -11.20 19.27
N ASN A 60 -0.67 -10.43 19.17
CA ASN A 60 0.58 -10.80 18.48
C ASN A 60 0.35 -11.44 17.10
N VAL A 61 -0.55 -10.84 16.31
CA VAL A 61 -0.87 -11.39 14.99
C VAL A 61 0.32 -11.20 14.07
N LEU A 62 0.75 -12.29 13.44
CA LEU A 62 1.83 -12.30 12.45
C LEU A 62 1.35 -13.02 11.20
N ILE A 63 1.48 -12.35 10.06
CA ILE A 63 1.21 -12.87 8.73
C ILE A 63 2.53 -12.97 7.99
N GLY A 64 2.86 -14.15 7.48
CA GLY A 64 4.06 -14.42 6.70
C GLY A 64 3.72 -14.86 5.29
N GLN A 65 4.50 -14.40 4.31
CA GLN A 65 4.48 -14.89 2.94
C GLN A 65 5.90 -14.78 2.37
N GLY A 66 6.59 -15.91 2.26
CA GLY A 66 8.02 -15.92 1.95
C GLY A 66 8.82 -15.11 2.99
N ALA A 67 9.59 -14.12 2.55
CA ALA A 67 10.33 -13.20 3.42
C ALA A 67 9.48 -12.03 3.96
N MET A 68 8.30 -11.78 3.37
CA MET A 68 7.38 -10.75 3.85
C MET A 68 6.81 -11.11 5.22
N ARG A 69 6.76 -10.13 6.12
CA ARG A 69 6.10 -10.24 7.43
C ARG A 69 5.24 -9.03 7.67
N LEU A 70 3.98 -9.26 8.03
CA LEU A 70 3.07 -8.23 8.50
C LEU A 70 2.64 -8.57 9.91
N SER A 71 2.83 -7.66 10.85
CA SER A 71 2.38 -7.79 12.25
C SER A 71 1.33 -6.74 12.58
N ALA A 72 0.40 -7.08 13.47
CA ALA A 72 -0.66 -6.19 13.92
C ALA A 72 -1.24 -6.64 15.27
N ALA A 73 -1.97 -5.76 15.95
CA ALA A 73 -2.71 -6.13 17.16
C ALA A 73 -3.92 -7.01 16.84
N SER A 74 -4.60 -6.77 15.71
CA SER A 74 -5.77 -7.52 15.25
C SER A 74 -5.80 -7.65 13.73
N VAL A 75 -6.28 -8.80 13.25
CA VAL A 75 -6.50 -9.04 11.83
C VAL A 75 -7.86 -9.71 11.62
N ASN A 76 -8.65 -9.16 10.71
CA ASN A 76 -9.87 -9.79 10.21
C ASN A 76 -9.56 -10.47 8.88
N VAL A 77 -9.79 -11.78 8.82
CA VAL A 77 -9.58 -12.61 7.63
C VAL A 77 -10.92 -12.81 6.94
N VAL A 78 -10.98 -12.45 5.66
CA VAL A 78 -12.15 -12.65 4.80
C VAL A 78 -11.85 -13.80 3.85
N TYR A 79 -12.69 -14.83 3.86
CA TYR A 79 -12.59 -15.97 2.95
C TYR A 79 -13.35 -15.72 1.66
N SER A 80 -12.94 -16.39 0.59
CA SER A 80 -13.68 -16.45 -0.68
C SER A 80 -15.10 -16.99 -0.48
N GLN A 81 -15.98 -16.79 -1.48
CA GLN A 81 -17.39 -17.23 -1.39
C GLN A 81 -17.52 -18.75 -1.22
N ASP A 82 -16.63 -19.52 -1.82
CA ASP A 82 -16.51 -20.99 -1.64
C ASP A 82 -15.86 -21.38 -0.31
N ARG A 83 -15.27 -20.41 0.43
CA ARG A 83 -14.54 -20.59 1.69
C ARG A 83 -13.30 -21.49 1.61
N GLU A 84 -12.78 -21.70 0.42
CA GLU A 84 -11.59 -22.54 0.22
C GLU A 84 -10.29 -21.74 0.34
N GLN A 85 -10.36 -20.41 0.11
CA GLN A 85 -9.18 -19.55 0.10
C GLN A 85 -9.41 -18.27 0.91
N ILE A 86 -8.33 -17.64 1.35
CA ILE A 86 -8.36 -16.30 1.91
C ILE A 86 -8.46 -15.31 0.75
N ALA A 87 -9.48 -14.45 0.78
CA ALA A 87 -9.67 -13.38 -0.21
C ALA A 87 -8.95 -12.10 0.20
N SER A 88 -9.10 -11.67 1.47
CA SER A 88 -8.42 -10.49 1.97
C SER A 88 -8.13 -10.56 3.47
N LEU A 89 -7.18 -9.74 3.90
CA LEU A 89 -6.75 -9.57 5.29
C LEU A 89 -6.85 -8.08 5.63
N GLN A 90 -7.50 -7.75 6.75
CA GLN A 90 -7.62 -6.39 7.26
C GLN A 90 -6.93 -6.31 8.62
N ALA A 91 -5.76 -5.68 8.67
CA ALA A 91 -4.94 -5.53 9.86
C ALA A 91 -5.15 -4.16 10.50
N SER A 92 -5.16 -4.10 11.80
CA SER A 92 -5.30 -2.86 12.57
C SER A 92 -4.52 -2.90 13.88
N GLY A 93 -4.06 -1.72 14.31
CA GLY A 93 -3.28 -1.50 15.53
C GLY A 93 -1.80 -1.84 15.34
N ASP A 94 -0.97 -0.79 15.33
CA ASP A 94 0.50 -0.88 15.24
C ASP A 94 0.96 -1.83 14.12
N VAL A 95 0.44 -1.60 12.92
CA VAL A 95 0.75 -2.44 11.76
C VAL A 95 2.18 -2.19 11.32
N THR A 96 2.96 -3.25 11.17
CA THR A 96 4.32 -3.21 10.62
C THR A 96 4.43 -4.22 9.48
N LEU A 97 4.88 -3.76 8.31
CA LEU A 97 5.16 -4.57 7.14
C LEU A 97 6.66 -4.57 6.87
N VAL A 98 7.29 -5.74 6.86
CA VAL A 98 8.73 -5.90 6.60
C VAL A 98 8.92 -6.79 5.38
N SER A 99 9.84 -6.40 4.50
CA SER A 99 10.29 -7.22 3.38
C SER A 99 11.78 -6.97 3.12
N GLY A 100 12.61 -7.98 3.35
CA GLY A 100 14.06 -7.81 3.30
C GLY A 100 14.55 -6.82 4.37
N GLU A 101 15.22 -5.75 3.93
CA GLU A 101 15.74 -4.69 4.79
C GLU A 101 14.77 -3.49 4.91
N ASP A 102 13.68 -3.50 4.15
CA ASP A 102 12.69 -2.43 4.13
C ASP A 102 11.57 -2.69 5.14
N ALA A 103 11.15 -1.65 5.85
CA ALA A 103 10.08 -1.71 6.82
C ALA A 103 9.12 -0.54 6.65
N ALA A 104 7.82 -0.81 6.74
CA ALA A 104 6.78 0.21 6.76
C ALA A 104 5.89 0.03 8.00
N GLU A 105 5.54 1.15 8.63
CA GLU A 105 4.63 1.21 9.78
C GLU A 105 3.37 2.00 9.41
N ALA A 106 2.22 1.61 9.95
CA ALA A 106 0.95 2.27 9.74
C ALA A 106 -0.05 1.94 10.85
N GLN A 107 -1.20 2.60 10.88
CA GLN A 107 -2.28 2.25 11.81
C GLN A 107 -3.10 1.07 11.31
N ASN A 108 -3.29 0.98 9.97
CA ASN A 108 -4.08 -0.07 9.34
C ASN A 108 -3.41 -0.55 8.06
N ALA A 109 -3.70 -1.81 7.69
CA ALA A 109 -3.36 -2.36 6.38
C ALA A 109 -4.48 -3.26 5.87
N GLU A 110 -4.69 -3.24 4.57
CA GLU A 110 -5.55 -4.17 3.85
C GLU A 110 -4.72 -4.89 2.79
N TYR A 111 -4.77 -6.21 2.79
CA TYR A 111 -4.10 -7.05 1.80
C TYR A 111 -5.13 -7.84 1.01
N ASP A 112 -5.30 -7.53 -0.26
CA ASP A 112 -6.06 -8.33 -1.22
C ASP A 112 -5.13 -9.40 -1.80
N ILE A 113 -5.40 -10.64 -1.45
CA ILE A 113 -4.55 -11.78 -1.83
C ILE A 113 -4.58 -12.04 -3.34
N ASN A 114 -5.74 -11.84 -3.97
CA ASN A 114 -5.92 -12.14 -5.40
C ASN A 114 -5.17 -11.14 -6.29
N SER A 115 -5.26 -9.86 -5.97
CA SER A 115 -4.57 -8.81 -6.73
C SER A 115 -3.11 -8.64 -6.30
N GLY A 116 -2.73 -9.13 -5.13
CA GLY A 116 -1.41 -8.91 -4.54
C GLY A 116 -1.20 -7.46 -4.07
N LEU A 117 -2.28 -6.71 -3.84
CA LEU A 117 -2.20 -5.31 -3.42
C LEU A 117 -2.31 -5.19 -1.90
N ILE A 118 -1.32 -4.55 -1.28
CA ILE A 118 -1.35 -4.15 0.13
C ILE A 118 -1.52 -2.62 0.20
N VAL A 119 -2.48 -2.15 0.98
CA VAL A 119 -2.71 -0.72 1.23
C VAL A 119 -2.53 -0.44 2.71
N LEU A 120 -1.53 0.37 3.05
CA LEU A 120 -1.29 0.86 4.41
C LEU A 120 -1.86 2.27 4.54
N THR A 121 -2.50 2.56 5.67
CA THR A 121 -3.12 3.86 5.94
C THR A 121 -2.93 4.28 7.39
N GLY A 122 -2.89 5.61 7.61
CA GLY A 122 -2.74 6.22 8.93
C GLY A 122 -1.28 6.37 9.35
N ASP A 123 -0.75 7.58 9.22
CA ASP A 123 0.59 7.98 9.63
C ASP A 123 1.67 7.01 9.14
N VAL A 124 1.68 6.75 7.82
CA VAL A 124 2.59 5.76 7.24
C VAL A 124 4.03 6.27 7.29
N LEU A 125 4.92 5.42 7.79
CA LEU A 125 6.37 5.61 7.78
C LEU A 125 7.01 4.45 7.02
N LEU A 126 7.78 4.74 5.99
CA LEU A 126 8.61 3.78 5.28
C LEU A 126 10.08 4.06 5.59
N VAL A 127 10.82 3.02 5.97
CA VAL A 127 12.26 3.07 6.21
C VAL A 127 12.97 2.14 5.23
N GLN A 128 13.89 2.72 4.45
CA GLN A 128 14.74 2.00 3.49
C GLN A 128 16.19 2.46 3.67
N GLY A 129 17.00 1.65 4.35
CA GLY A 129 18.37 2.03 4.72
C GLY A 129 18.40 3.39 5.45
N PRO A 130 19.15 4.40 4.95
CA PRO A 130 19.23 5.73 5.57
C PRO A 130 18.04 6.63 5.27
N THR A 131 17.10 6.19 4.43
CA THR A 131 15.95 6.99 3.97
C THR A 131 14.71 6.69 4.79
N ALA A 132 14.05 7.74 5.30
CA ALA A 132 12.75 7.66 5.92
C ALA A 132 11.74 8.50 5.12
N ILE A 133 10.59 7.90 4.79
CA ILE A 133 9.52 8.56 4.02
C ILE A 133 8.23 8.47 4.81
N THR A 134 7.57 9.59 5.05
CA THR A 134 6.24 9.63 5.66
C THR A 134 5.18 10.01 4.64
N ALA A 135 3.97 9.48 4.78
CA ALA A 135 2.82 9.77 3.93
C ALA A 135 1.49 9.47 4.63
N ASP A 136 0.37 9.82 4.00
CA ASP A 136 -0.96 9.44 4.50
C ASP A 136 -1.28 7.98 4.20
N SER A 137 -0.82 7.47 3.06
CA SER A 137 -1.01 6.09 2.63
C SER A 137 0.17 5.57 1.80
N MET A 138 0.30 4.25 1.77
CA MET A 138 1.27 3.52 0.95
C MET A 138 0.56 2.33 0.28
N ARG A 139 0.76 2.18 -1.02
CA ARG A 139 0.30 1.02 -1.80
C ARG A 139 1.49 0.19 -2.19
N VAL A 140 1.45 -1.09 -1.88
CA VAL A 140 2.49 -2.08 -2.24
C VAL A 140 1.88 -3.08 -3.20
N ASP A 141 2.44 -3.17 -4.39
CA ASP A 141 2.12 -4.19 -5.37
C ASP A 141 3.13 -5.34 -5.22
N THR A 142 2.68 -6.46 -4.64
CA THR A 142 3.55 -7.62 -4.37
C THR A 142 3.96 -8.34 -5.66
N GLN A 143 3.17 -8.23 -6.72
CA GLN A 143 3.48 -8.86 -8.02
C GLN A 143 4.54 -8.04 -8.79
N ALA A 144 4.43 -6.72 -8.75
CA ALA A 144 5.41 -5.81 -9.37
C ALA A 144 6.65 -5.61 -8.48
N GLY A 145 6.55 -5.82 -7.17
CA GLY A 145 7.61 -5.56 -6.19
C GLY A 145 7.86 -4.07 -5.98
N THR A 146 6.81 -3.26 -6.06
CA THR A 146 6.91 -1.79 -5.97
C THR A 146 5.98 -1.23 -4.92
N ALA A 147 6.36 -0.09 -4.36
CA ALA A 147 5.55 0.69 -3.45
C ALA A 147 5.33 2.11 -3.98
N ARG A 148 4.19 2.70 -3.64
CA ARG A 148 3.84 4.10 -3.92
C ARG A 148 3.33 4.76 -2.66
N MET A 149 3.92 5.91 -2.33
CA MET A 149 3.50 6.76 -1.21
C MET A 149 2.58 7.86 -1.72
N GLU A 150 1.47 8.11 -1.01
CA GLU A 150 0.47 9.09 -1.40
C GLU A 150 0.03 9.95 -0.19
N GLY A 151 -0.22 11.24 -0.44
CA GLY A 151 -0.67 12.21 0.57
C GLY A 151 0.45 12.69 1.49
N ARG A 152 0.66 14.01 1.55
CA ARG A 152 1.64 14.72 2.41
C ARG A 152 3.02 14.06 2.48
N VAL A 153 3.51 13.56 1.35
CA VAL A 153 4.76 12.81 1.30
C VAL A 153 5.94 13.69 1.70
N LYS A 154 6.72 13.22 2.68
CA LYS A 154 7.95 13.86 3.15
C LYS A 154 9.06 12.84 3.22
N THR A 155 10.20 13.13 2.63
CA THR A 155 11.40 12.29 2.65
C THR A 155 12.49 12.94 3.49
N VAL A 156 13.13 12.14 4.34
CA VAL A 156 14.31 12.52 5.12
C VAL A 156 15.43 11.54 4.77
N LEU A 157 16.58 12.07 4.35
CA LEU A 157 17.79 11.31 4.10
C LEU A 157 18.73 11.56 5.30
N ASN A 158 19.01 10.52 6.06
CA ASN A 158 20.02 10.59 7.11
C ASN A 158 21.38 10.36 6.43
N GLY A 159 22.16 11.44 6.23
CA GLY A 159 23.53 11.32 5.73
C GLY A 159 24.40 10.62 6.79
N ASP A 160 25.19 9.64 6.36
CA ASP A 160 26.25 9.09 7.20
C ASP A 160 27.28 10.23 7.47
N ASN A 161 27.48 10.55 8.77
CA ASN A 161 28.55 11.43 9.22
C ASN A 161 29.84 10.61 9.39
#